data_c5b04c636c464cec5df5a146c0b682f3
#
_entry.id   c5b04c636c464cec5df5a146c0b682f3
#
_cell.length_a   1.000
_cell.length_b   1.000
_cell.length_c   1.000
_cell.angle_alpha   90.00
_cell.angle_beta   90.00
_cell.angle_gamma   90.00
#
_symmetry.space_group_name_H-M   'P 1'
#
loop_
_entity.id
_entity.type
_entity.pdbx_description
1 polymer ?
#
loop_
_entity_poly.entity_id
_entity_poly.type
_entity_poly.pdbx_seq_one_letter_code
_entity_poly.pdbx_strand_id
1 'polypeptide(L)'
;MAKLYSVALSKLIEDLKLETVYMPQDPQEIMIKTVDINRPGLQLCGFYDYFDGSRIQLFGLGEFAYMEKYTPQERQEFLDTFFSKKIPAVIITRNLDIPEEMVTAANTYGVPLLRTSQPTCDFMATMIATLKVDLAPRITRHGVLVEVYGEGILLLGESGVGKSETAIELIKRGHRLVADDAVEIRRVSDKTLVGSSPANIRHFMELRGVGIINARRIFGMGSVKMTEKVDMVISLEPWEKTKVYDRMGMTNEYMEIMGI
;
A
#
# COMPACT_ATOMS: atom_id res chain seq x y z
N MET A 1 -4.29 5.26 -21.13
CA MET A 1 -3.44 5.90 -20.11
C MET A 1 -3.54 5.07 -18.84
N ALA A 2 -2.41 4.65 -18.26
CA ALA A 2 -2.41 3.94 -16.98
C ALA A 2 -2.99 4.86 -15.89
N LYS A 3 -3.91 4.35 -15.09
CA LYS A 3 -4.51 5.10 -13.99
C LYS A 3 -3.41 5.35 -12.94
N LEU A 4 -3.02 6.62 -12.73
CA LEU A 4 -2.08 6.97 -11.69
C LEU A 4 -2.78 6.85 -10.33
N TYR A 5 -2.26 6.01 -9.48
CA TYR A 5 -2.73 5.89 -8.10
C TYR A 5 -1.97 6.87 -7.21
N SER A 6 -2.62 7.31 -6.16
CA SER A 6 -2.03 8.20 -5.16
C SER A 6 -2.47 7.77 -3.77
N VAL A 7 -1.66 8.08 -2.78
CA VAL A 7 -1.96 7.84 -1.36
C VAL A 7 -1.84 9.14 -0.60
N ALA A 8 -2.78 9.40 0.33
CA ALA A 8 -2.74 10.59 1.18
C ALA A 8 -1.59 10.48 2.20
N LEU A 9 -0.93 11.61 2.48
CA LEU A 9 0.15 11.67 3.46
C LEU A 9 -0.34 11.27 4.87
N SER A 10 -1.61 11.55 5.21
CA SER A 10 -2.25 11.13 6.46
C SER A 10 -2.16 9.62 6.68
N LYS A 11 -2.40 8.83 5.64
CA LYS A 11 -2.29 7.37 5.73
C LYS A 11 -0.85 6.92 5.99
N LEU A 12 0.14 7.54 5.34
CA LEU A 12 1.55 7.22 5.58
C LEU A 12 1.99 7.59 7.01
N ILE A 13 1.48 8.71 7.54
CA ILE A 13 1.72 9.13 8.93
C ILE A 13 1.21 8.06 9.91
N GLU A 14 -0.01 7.56 9.68
CA GLU A 14 -0.63 6.53 10.52
C GLU A 14 0.08 5.18 10.40
N ASP A 15 0.25 4.68 9.17
CA ASP A 15 0.83 3.35 8.90
C ASP A 15 2.28 3.24 9.37
N LEU A 16 3.08 4.31 9.21
CA LEU A 16 4.49 4.36 9.56
C LEU A 16 4.77 4.99 10.93
N LYS A 17 3.70 5.41 11.64
CA LYS A 17 3.76 6.03 12.97
C LYS A 17 4.73 7.23 13.01
N LEU A 18 4.58 8.14 12.04
CA LEU A 18 5.41 9.33 11.95
C LEU A 18 4.95 10.39 12.94
N GLU A 19 5.91 11.00 13.61
CA GLU A 19 5.68 12.21 14.41
C GLU A 19 5.54 13.42 13.49
N THR A 20 4.51 14.21 13.70
CA THR A 20 4.32 15.48 12.97
C THR A 20 5.01 16.60 13.72
N VAL A 21 6.03 17.20 13.11
CA VAL A 21 6.74 18.37 13.64
C VAL A 21 6.12 19.66 13.14
N TYR A 22 5.82 19.70 11.84
CA TYR A 22 5.09 20.83 11.21
C TYR A 22 4.17 20.30 10.10
N MET A 23 2.95 20.84 10.05
CA MET A 23 1.95 20.49 9.05
C MET A 23 1.20 21.74 8.59
N PRO A 24 1.39 22.19 7.33
CA PRO A 24 0.81 23.44 6.83
C PRO A 24 -0.67 23.34 6.47
N GLN A 25 -1.16 22.15 6.14
CA GLN A 25 -2.52 21.87 5.67
C GLN A 25 -2.97 20.47 6.07
N ASP A 26 -4.23 20.13 5.80
CA ASP A 26 -4.73 18.77 6.07
C ASP A 26 -3.88 17.73 5.32
N PRO A 27 -3.24 16.78 6.03
CA PRO A 27 -2.43 15.73 5.40
C PRO A 27 -3.25 14.79 4.50
N GLN A 28 -4.58 14.82 4.55
CA GLN A 28 -5.45 14.10 3.62
C GLN A 28 -5.42 14.71 2.20
N GLU A 29 -5.12 15.99 2.08
CA GLU A 29 -5.03 16.68 0.80
C GLU A 29 -3.68 16.54 0.11
N ILE A 30 -2.65 16.13 0.84
CA ILE A 30 -1.29 15.95 0.31
C ILE A 30 -1.16 14.56 -0.28
N MET A 31 -1.13 14.48 -1.62
CA MET A 31 -1.16 13.23 -2.35
C MET A 31 0.22 12.81 -2.84
N ILE A 32 0.72 11.67 -2.35
CA ILE A 32 1.95 11.04 -2.81
C ILE A 32 1.63 10.17 -4.03
N LYS A 33 2.43 10.32 -5.10
CA LYS A 33 2.16 9.69 -6.41
C LYS A 33 3.32 8.84 -6.92
N THR A 34 4.44 8.79 -6.21
CA THR A 34 5.62 8.01 -6.60
C THR A 34 6.13 7.17 -5.43
N VAL A 35 6.68 6.01 -5.75
CA VAL A 35 7.35 5.13 -4.78
C VAL A 35 8.78 5.58 -4.49
N ASP A 36 9.32 6.46 -5.36
CA ASP A 36 10.70 6.91 -5.25
C ASP A 36 10.84 7.89 -4.10
N ILE A 37 11.87 7.68 -3.31
CA ILE A 37 12.27 8.53 -2.19
C ILE A 37 13.61 9.15 -2.54
N ASN A 38 13.79 10.42 -2.23
CA ASN A 38 15.06 11.11 -2.44
C ASN A 38 15.80 11.32 -1.12
N ARG A 39 17.11 11.12 -1.13
CA ARG A 39 18.04 11.59 -0.12
C ARG A 39 18.79 12.78 -0.73
N PRO A 40 18.64 14.01 -0.19
CA PRO A 40 19.04 15.23 -0.91
C PRO A 40 20.55 15.54 -0.83
N GLY A 41 21.41 14.52 -0.87
CA GLY A 41 22.87 14.71 -0.80
C GLY A 41 23.43 15.61 -1.89
N LEU A 42 22.97 15.47 -3.14
CA LEU A 42 23.41 16.35 -4.24
C LEU A 42 22.80 17.75 -4.13
N GLN A 43 21.56 17.84 -3.67
CA GLN A 43 20.86 19.12 -3.49
C GLN A 43 21.53 19.96 -2.40
N LEU A 44 22.07 19.31 -1.36
CA LEU A 44 22.88 19.96 -0.33
C LEU A 44 24.14 20.62 -0.89
N CYS A 45 24.66 20.11 -2.01
CA CYS A 45 25.79 20.70 -2.73
C CYS A 45 25.36 21.71 -3.81
N GLY A 46 24.08 22.08 -3.88
CA GLY A 46 23.54 23.02 -4.86
C GLY A 46 23.25 22.42 -6.24
N PHE A 47 23.34 21.08 -6.40
CA PHE A 47 23.08 20.42 -7.68
C PHE A 47 21.60 19.97 -7.77
N TYR A 48 20.85 20.60 -8.67
CA TYR A 48 19.41 20.34 -8.86
C TYR A 48 19.06 19.79 -10.23
N ASP A 49 20.02 19.55 -11.10
CA ASP A 49 19.77 18.93 -12.39
C ASP A 49 19.15 17.53 -12.17
N TYR A 50 18.03 17.26 -12.85
CA TYR A 50 17.23 16.04 -12.66
C TYR A 50 16.62 15.86 -11.26
N PHE A 51 16.53 16.91 -10.44
CA PHE A 51 15.81 16.85 -9.17
C PHE A 51 14.30 16.72 -9.41
N ASP A 52 13.72 15.64 -8.89
CA ASP A 52 12.30 15.39 -8.94
C ASP A 52 11.65 15.83 -7.61
N GLY A 53 11.04 17.01 -7.61
CA GLY A 53 10.36 17.58 -6.43
C GLY A 53 9.11 16.80 -6.00
N SER A 54 8.58 15.86 -6.81
CA SER A 54 7.41 15.06 -6.43
C SER A 54 7.72 13.97 -5.38
N ARG A 55 9.00 13.71 -5.11
CA ARG A 55 9.45 12.68 -4.18
C ARG A 55 9.46 13.16 -2.74
N ILE A 56 9.11 12.28 -1.81
CA ILE A 56 9.37 12.52 -0.39
C ILE A 56 10.88 12.60 -0.15
N GLN A 57 11.29 13.57 0.66
CA GLN A 57 12.68 13.83 0.96
C GLN A 57 13.04 13.24 2.32
N LEU A 58 14.12 12.45 2.39
CA LEU A 58 14.54 11.74 3.58
C LEU A 58 15.91 12.25 4.07
N PHE A 59 15.94 12.82 5.27
CA PHE A 59 17.15 13.29 5.94
C PHE A 59 17.61 12.30 7.01
N GLY A 60 18.87 11.99 7.02
CA GLY A 60 19.54 11.17 8.02
C GLY A 60 20.83 11.78 8.52
N LEU A 61 21.66 11.00 9.21
CA LEU A 61 22.92 11.47 9.81
C LEU A 61 23.85 12.14 8.80
N GLY A 62 23.95 11.61 7.58
CA GLY A 62 24.86 12.15 6.57
C GLY A 62 24.49 13.55 6.12
N GLU A 63 23.20 13.80 5.91
CA GLU A 63 22.66 15.09 5.52
C GLU A 63 22.85 16.11 6.66
N PHE A 64 22.56 15.72 7.90
CA PHE A 64 22.74 16.58 9.07
C PHE A 64 24.23 16.92 9.31
N ALA A 65 25.11 15.92 9.31
CA ALA A 65 26.55 16.14 9.47
C ALA A 65 27.15 17.03 8.36
N TYR A 66 26.56 16.97 7.15
CA TYR A 66 26.97 17.89 6.09
C TYR A 66 26.51 19.32 6.37
N MET A 67 25.28 19.52 6.81
CA MET A 67 24.74 20.84 7.16
C MET A 67 25.46 21.51 8.35
N GLU A 68 25.97 20.73 9.29
CA GLU A 68 26.74 21.25 10.42
C GLU A 68 28.03 21.99 10.01
N LYS A 69 28.53 21.77 8.80
CA LYS A 69 29.72 22.48 8.25
C LYS A 69 29.43 23.93 7.90
N TYR A 70 28.19 24.31 7.80
CA TYR A 70 27.73 25.63 7.37
C TYR A 70 27.29 26.48 8.57
N THR A 71 27.44 27.78 8.44
CA THR A 71 26.84 28.72 9.38
C THR A 71 25.31 28.65 9.35
N PRO A 72 24.60 29.09 10.40
CA PRO A 72 23.13 29.14 10.38
C PRO A 72 22.55 29.90 9.19
N GLN A 73 23.22 30.99 8.78
CA GLN A 73 22.75 31.77 7.63
C GLN A 73 22.90 31.02 6.31
N GLU A 74 24.06 30.38 6.08
CA GLU A 74 24.25 29.54 4.88
C GLU A 74 23.31 28.36 4.85
N ARG A 75 23.02 27.75 6.02
CA ARG A 75 22.01 26.68 6.13
C ARG A 75 20.62 27.18 5.74
N GLN A 76 20.22 28.36 6.19
CA GLN A 76 18.94 28.96 5.85
C GLN A 76 18.80 29.18 4.35
N GLU A 77 19.80 29.79 3.69
CA GLU A 77 19.81 30.05 2.25
C GLU A 77 19.66 28.77 1.42
N PHE A 78 20.39 27.74 1.82
CA PHE A 78 20.29 26.42 1.20
C PHE A 78 18.91 25.78 1.43
N LEU A 79 18.40 25.78 2.67
CA LEU A 79 17.11 25.20 3.01
C LEU A 79 15.97 25.93 2.29
N ASP A 80 16.04 27.26 2.20
CA ASP A 80 15.08 28.04 1.44
C ASP A 80 15.03 27.64 -0.05
N THR A 81 16.22 27.48 -0.64
CA THR A 81 16.30 27.00 -2.02
C THR A 81 15.69 25.62 -2.17
N PHE A 82 16.00 24.70 -1.25
CA PHE A 82 15.51 23.33 -1.28
C PHE A 82 13.98 23.24 -1.05
N PHE A 83 13.47 23.88 -0.02
CA PHE A 83 12.05 23.84 0.31
C PHE A 83 11.17 24.57 -0.72
N SER A 84 11.73 25.56 -1.45
CA SER A 84 11.02 26.24 -2.56
C SER A 84 10.63 25.31 -3.73
N LYS A 85 11.19 24.08 -3.80
CA LYS A 85 10.97 23.13 -4.89
C LYS A 85 9.63 22.38 -4.81
N LYS A 86 8.70 22.80 -3.96
CA LYS A 86 7.34 22.21 -3.81
C LYS A 86 7.36 20.71 -3.53
N ILE A 87 8.25 20.28 -2.65
CA ILE A 87 8.35 18.89 -2.20
C ILE A 87 7.14 18.51 -1.34
N PRO A 88 6.65 17.26 -1.42
CA PRO A 88 5.42 16.85 -0.73
C PRO A 88 5.60 16.70 0.78
N ALA A 89 6.77 16.31 1.25
CA ALA A 89 7.13 16.20 2.66
C ALA A 89 8.63 16.01 2.84
N VAL A 90 9.14 16.41 4.00
CA VAL A 90 10.47 16.10 4.52
C VAL A 90 10.31 15.19 5.73
N ILE A 91 11.05 14.08 5.78
CA ILE A 91 11.06 13.16 6.91
C ILE A 91 12.47 13.06 7.47
N ILE A 92 12.60 13.29 8.79
CA ILE A 92 13.84 13.18 9.53
C ILE A 92 13.86 11.85 10.26
N THR A 93 14.93 11.08 10.07
CA THR A 93 15.11 9.76 10.70
C THR A 93 15.95 9.85 11.98
N ARG A 94 15.94 8.75 12.78
CA ARG A 94 16.76 8.60 14.00
C ARG A 94 16.46 9.60 15.12
N ASN A 95 15.28 10.21 15.09
CA ASN A 95 14.92 11.26 16.06
C ASN A 95 15.96 12.40 16.15
N LEU A 96 16.64 12.72 15.06
CA LEU A 96 17.60 13.80 15.03
C LEU A 96 16.94 15.13 15.43
N ASP A 97 17.70 15.95 16.13
CA ASP A 97 17.28 17.31 16.49
C ASP A 97 17.19 18.17 15.24
N ILE A 98 16.08 18.87 15.10
CA ILE A 98 15.76 19.63 13.89
C ILE A 98 16.23 21.07 14.07
N PRO A 99 17.12 21.59 13.22
CA PRO A 99 17.57 22.96 13.28
C PRO A 99 16.41 23.94 13.09
N GLU A 100 16.46 25.09 13.78
CA GLU A 100 15.42 26.13 13.66
C GLU A 100 15.28 26.64 12.23
N GLU A 101 16.37 26.69 11.47
CA GLU A 101 16.39 27.10 10.06
C GLU A 101 15.54 26.16 9.21
N MET A 102 15.52 24.85 9.51
CA MET A 102 14.71 23.88 8.78
C MET A 102 13.22 24.03 9.10
N VAL A 103 12.88 24.31 10.35
CA VAL A 103 11.49 24.60 10.76
C VAL A 103 11.00 25.91 10.12
N THR A 104 11.86 26.92 10.07
CA THR A 104 11.59 28.22 9.44
C THR A 104 11.34 28.07 7.95
N ALA A 105 12.20 27.30 7.24
CA ALA A 105 12.01 27.02 5.81
C ALA A 105 10.74 26.21 5.56
N ALA A 106 10.48 25.15 6.36
CA ALA A 106 9.25 24.36 6.25
C ALA A 106 8.00 25.21 6.38
N ASN A 107 7.97 26.14 7.33
CA ASN A 107 6.86 27.07 7.56
C ASN A 107 6.72 28.08 6.40
N THR A 108 7.83 28.65 5.93
CA THR A 108 7.83 29.65 4.85
C THR A 108 7.30 29.09 3.54
N TYR A 109 7.67 27.85 3.21
CA TYR A 109 7.29 27.21 1.94
C TYR A 109 6.11 26.25 2.05
N GLY A 110 5.53 26.10 3.24
CA GLY A 110 4.35 25.25 3.46
C GLY A 110 4.64 23.77 3.20
N VAL A 111 5.80 23.24 3.63
CA VAL A 111 6.20 21.86 3.42
C VAL A 111 6.07 21.08 4.74
N PRO A 112 5.34 19.96 4.76
CA PRO A 112 5.25 19.09 5.93
C PRO A 112 6.63 18.60 6.41
N LEU A 113 6.85 18.70 7.73
CA LEU A 113 8.06 18.22 8.39
C LEU A 113 7.66 17.11 9.37
N LEU A 114 8.15 15.90 9.12
CA LEU A 114 7.84 14.70 9.87
C LEU A 114 9.11 14.10 10.45
N ARG A 115 8.97 13.27 11.50
CA ARG A 115 10.10 12.63 12.16
C ARG A 115 9.80 11.17 12.49
N THR A 116 10.83 10.34 12.50
CA THR A 116 10.80 8.96 12.97
C THR A 116 12.05 8.59 13.74
N SER A 117 11.90 7.68 14.71
CA SER A 117 13.05 7.13 15.46
C SER A 117 13.82 6.06 14.70
N GLN A 118 13.27 5.54 13.60
CA GLN A 118 13.86 4.44 12.85
C GLN A 118 15.19 4.86 12.16
N PRO A 119 16.13 3.90 11.97
CA PRO A 119 17.31 4.11 11.15
C PRO A 119 16.91 4.41 9.69
N THR A 120 17.70 5.25 9.01
CA THR A 120 17.35 5.76 7.67
C THR A 120 17.12 4.67 6.64
N CYS A 121 17.99 3.64 6.60
CA CYS A 121 17.85 2.54 5.62
C CYS A 121 16.63 1.68 5.89
N ASP A 122 16.37 1.35 7.15
CA ASP A 122 15.25 0.51 7.57
C ASP A 122 13.91 1.23 7.28
N PHE A 123 13.86 2.51 7.64
CA PHE A 123 12.69 3.35 7.36
C PHE A 123 12.44 3.50 5.86
N MET A 124 13.49 3.76 5.07
CA MET A 124 13.37 3.88 3.62
C MET A 124 12.86 2.59 2.99
N ALA A 125 13.36 1.43 3.41
CA ALA A 125 12.90 0.13 2.93
C ALA A 125 11.41 -0.11 3.25
N THR A 126 11.00 0.18 4.49
CA THR A 126 9.60 0.06 4.94
C THR A 126 8.69 1.00 4.15
N MET A 127 9.10 2.24 3.97
CA MET A 127 8.31 3.24 3.23
C MET A 127 8.14 2.87 1.76
N ILE A 128 9.22 2.42 1.09
CA ILE A 128 9.14 1.94 -0.30
C ILE A 128 8.19 0.74 -0.40
N ALA A 129 8.26 -0.21 0.54
CA ALA A 129 7.37 -1.37 0.56
C ALA A 129 5.90 -0.95 0.72
N THR A 130 5.60 -0.02 1.62
CA THR A 130 4.25 0.53 1.83
C THR A 130 3.75 1.24 0.58
N LEU A 131 4.57 2.14 -0.01
CA LEU A 131 4.20 2.88 -1.21
C LEU A 131 3.98 1.95 -2.43
N LYS A 132 4.79 0.90 -2.58
CA LYS A 132 4.58 -0.11 -3.65
C LYS A 132 3.21 -0.78 -3.55
N VAL A 133 2.73 -1.06 -2.36
CA VAL A 133 1.39 -1.64 -2.16
C VAL A 133 0.30 -0.60 -2.41
N ASP A 134 0.44 0.60 -1.87
CA ASP A 134 -0.58 1.63 -1.95
C ASP A 134 -0.73 2.24 -3.35
N LEU A 135 0.37 2.38 -4.08
CA LEU A 135 0.39 2.91 -5.45
C LEU A 135 0.28 1.82 -6.52
N ALA A 136 0.22 0.54 -6.12
CA ALA A 136 0.11 -0.57 -7.06
C ALA A 136 -1.09 -0.43 -8.00
N PRO A 137 -0.92 -0.71 -9.29
CA PRO A 137 -2.04 -0.89 -10.22
C PRO A 137 -3.01 -1.94 -9.67
N ARG A 138 -4.31 -1.67 -9.81
CA ARG A 138 -5.34 -2.55 -9.25
C ARG A 138 -6.54 -2.67 -10.16
N ILE A 139 -7.19 -3.82 -10.08
CA ILE A 139 -8.50 -4.10 -10.71
C ILE A 139 -9.44 -4.66 -9.65
N THR A 140 -10.73 -4.56 -9.90
CA THR A 140 -11.74 -5.27 -9.11
C THR A 140 -12.30 -6.41 -9.95
N ARG A 141 -12.35 -7.61 -9.38
CA ARG A 141 -12.95 -8.80 -9.97
C ARG A 141 -14.12 -9.25 -9.11
N HIS A 142 -15.23 -9.63 -9.76
CA HIS A 142 -16.30 -10.34 -9.08
C HIS A 142 -15.83 -11.76 -8.76
N GLY A 143 -15.87 -12.12 -7.49
CA GLY A 143 -15.36 -13.39 -7.00
C GLY A 143 -15.22 -13.42 -5.49
N VAL A 144 -14.65 -14.49 -4.97
CA VAL A 144 -14.37 -14.69 -3.55
C VAL A 144 -12.89 -15.01 -3.38
N LEU A 145 -12.23 -14.37 -2.44
CA LEU A 145 -10.84 -14.68 -2.09
C LEU A 145 -10.80 -15.27 -0.68
N VAL A 146 -10.24 -16.44 -0.56
CA VAL A 146 -10.02 -17.16 0.71
C VAL A 146 -8.57 -17.57 0.86
N GLU A 147 -8.11 -17.67 2.09
CA GLU A 147 -6.82 -18.27 2.40
C GLU A 147 -7.06 -19.69 2.92
N VAL A 148 -6.40 -20.66 2.29
CA VAL A 148 -6.52 -22.09 2.58
C VAL A 148 -5.13 -22.67 2.77
N TYR A 149 -4.78 -23.09 3.98
CA TYR A 149 -3.46 -23.58 4.35
C TYR A 149 -2.29 -22.64 4.02
N GLY A 150 -2.53 -21.33 4.04
CA GLY A 150 -1.51 -20.33 3.75
C GLY A 150 -1.47 -19.85 2.30
N GLU A 151 -2.23 -20.48 1.40
CA GLU A 151 -2.32 -20.14 -0.01
C GLU A 151 -3.60 -19.34 -0.30
N GLY A 152 -3.51 -18.30 -1.11
CA GLY A 152 -4.67 -17.48 -1.51
C GLY A 152 -5.36 -18.04 -2.73
N ILE A 153 -6.61 -18.43 -2.56
CA ILE A 153 -7.46 -19.03 -3.60
C ILE A 153 -8.53 -18.02 -4.03
N LEU A 154 -8.48 -17.63 -5.30
CA LEU A 154 -9.51 -16.81 -5.94
C LEU A 154 -10.57 -17.70 -6.58
N LEU A 155 -11.77 -17.70 -6.00
CA LEU A 155 -12.94 -18.41 -6.53
C LEU A 155 -13.65 -17.51 -7.54
N LEU A 156 -13.76 -17.97 -8.77
CA LEU A 156 -14.50 -17.31 -9.87
C LEU A 156 -15.68 -18.17 -10.30
N GLY A 157 -16.58 -17.62 -11.10
CA GLY A 157 -17.74 -18.28 -11.64
C GLY A 157 -18.96 -17.36 -11.67
N GLU A 158 -20.02 -17.81 -12.32
CA GLU A 158 -21.26 -17.05 -12.44
C GLU A 158 -21.90 -16.73 -11.09
N SER A 159 -22.79 -15.71 -11.07
CA SER A 159 -23.56 -15.42 -9.87
C SER A 159 -24.45 -16.63 -9.53
N GLY A 160 -24.36 -17.06 -8.27
CA GLY A 160 -25.14 -18.16 -7.75
C GLY A 160 -24.61 -19.56 -7.97
N VAL A 161 -23.39 -19.70 -8.45
CA VAL A 161 -22.76 -21.03 -8.60
C VAL A 161 -22.30 -21.63 -7.27
N GLY A 162 -22.33 -20.89 -6.17
CA GLY A 162 -21.94 -21.38 -4.84
C GLY A 162 -20.60 -20.87 -4.31
N LYS A 163 -20.07 -19.74 -4.83
CA LYS A 163 -18.77 -19.18 -4.37
C LYS A 163 -18.78 -18.82 -2.87
N SER A 164 -19.77 -18.05 -2.43
CA SER A 164 -19.91 -17.61 -1.03
C SER A 164 -20.22 -18.78 -0.09
N GLU A 165 -21.03 -19.75 -0.54
CA GLU A 165 -21.32 -20.98 0.18
C GLU A 165 -20.06 -21.84 0.37
N THR A 166 -19.23 -21.94 -0.68
CA THR A 166 -17.92 -22.63 -0.61
C THR A 166 -17.01 -21.94 0.40
N ALA A 167 -16.94 -20.60 0.39
CA ALA A 167 -16.13 -19.85 1.34
C ALA A 167 -16.57 -20.08 2.79
N ILE A 168 -17.88 -20.16 3.08
CA ILE A 168 -18.40 -20.47 4.42
C ILE A 168 -17.98 -21.87 4.86
N GLU A 169 -18.06 -22.86 4.00
CA GLU A 169 -17.61 -24.22 4.35
C GLU A 169 -16.11 -24.26 4.62
N LEU A 170 -15.29 -23.47 3.91
CA LEU A 170 -13.88 -23.30 4.19
C LEU A 170 -13.64 -22.61 5.54
N ILE A 171 -14.38 -21.53 5.85
CA ILE A 171 -14.30 -20.83 7.14
C ILE A 171 -14.63 -21.78 8.31
N LYS A 172 -15.67 -22.58 8.19
CA LYS A 172 -16.05 -23.59 9.21
C LYS A 172 -14.93 -24.61 9.45
N ARG A 173 -14.09 -24.86 8.44
CA ARG A 173 -12.93 -25.77 8.53
C ARG A 173 -11.65 -25.09 9.01
N GLY A 174 -11.73 -23.81 9.42
CA GLY A 174 -10.62 -23.05 9.99
C GLY A 174 -9.82 -22.22 9.00
N HIS A 175 -10.28 -22.11 7.75
CA HIS A 175 -9.69 -21.23 6.75
C HIS A 175 -10.21 -19.79 6.89
N ARG A 176 -9.62 -18.84 6.18
CA ARG A 176 -9.89 -17.41 6.38
C ARG A 176 -10.47 -16.75 5.13
N LEU A 177 -11.51 -15.94 5.34
CA LEU A 177 -12.07 -15.08 4.30
C LEU A 177 -11.19 -13.83 4.14
N VAL A 178 -10.90 -13.46 2.90
CA VAL A 178 -10.28 -12.17 2.56
C VAL A 178 -11.31 -11.23 1.95
N ALA A 179 -12.05 -11.68 0.94
CA ALA A 179 -13.08 -10.89 0.27
C ALA A 179 -14.21 -11.78 -0.26
N ASP A 180 -15.43 -11.26 -0.24
CA ASP A 180 -16.60 -11.84 -0.90
C ASP A 180 -17.22 -10.81 -1.84
N ASP A 181 -17.80 -11.28 -2.96
CA ASP A 181 -18.44 -10.52 -4.02
C ASP A 181 -17.46 -9.66 -4.87
N ALA A 182 -16.66 -8.81 -4.26
CA ALA A 182 -15.69 -7.98 -4.96
C ALA A 182 -14.28 -8.15 -4.37
N VAL A 183 -13.36 -8.59 -5.19
CA VAL A 183 -11.94 -8.73 -4.85
C VAL A 183 -11.15 -7.63 -5.56
N GLU A 184 -10.55 -6.72 -4.78
CA GLU A 184 -9.58 -5.77 -5.30
C GLU A 184 -8.22 -6.46 -5.40
N ILE A 185 -7.73 -6.66 -6.62
CA ILE A 185 -6.45 -7.31 -6.91
C ILE A 185 -5.43 -6.25 -7.30
N ARG A 186 -4.31 -6.20 -6.61
CA ARG A 186 -3.18 -5.27 -6.82
C ARG A 186 -1.97 -6.02 -7.34
N ARG A 187 -1.34 -5.48 -8.38
CA ARG A 187 -0.05 -5.98 -8.85
C ARG A 187 1.08 -5.28 -8.08
N VAL A 188 1.59 -5.91 -7.04
CA VAL A 188 2.61 -5.33 -6.15
C VAL A 188 4.04 -5.57 -6.63
N SER A 189 4.23 -6.54 -7.54
CA SER A 189 5.51 -6.80 -8.21
C SER A 189 5.27 -7.44 -9.59
N ASP A 190 6.35 -7.76 -10.30
CA ASP A 190 6.28 -8.43 -11.61
C ASP A 190 5.75 -9.88 -11.53
N LYS A 191 5.67 -10.45 -10.33
CA LYS A 191 5.29 -11.85 -10.11
C LYS A 191 4.26 -12.02 -8.99
N THR A 192 3.70 -10.92 -8.45
CA THR A 192 2.88 -11.02 -7.24
C THR A 192 1.62 -10.19 -7.36
N LEU A 193 0.50 -10.87 -7.22
CA LEU A 193 -0.82 -10.29 -7.06
C LEU A 193 -1.25 -10.41 -5.60
N VAL A 194 -1.79 -9.32 -5.04
CA VAL A 194 -2.36 -9.31 -3.69
C VAL A 194 -3.81 -8.90 -3.77
N GLY A 195 -4.69 -9.73 -3.23
CA GLY A 195 -6.11 -9.47 -3.16
C GLY A 195 -6.55 -8.95 -1.79
N SER A 196 -7.56 -8.11 -1.79
CA SER A 196 -8.20 -7.56 -0.60
C SER A 196 -9.68 -7.27 -0.85
N SER A 197 -10.46 -7.11 0.22
CA SER A 197 -11.83 -6.59 0.12
C SER A 197 -11.82 -5.06 0.05
N PRO A 198 -12.67 -4.43 -0.78
CA PRO A 198 -12.97 -3.01 -0.65
C PRO A 198 -13.39 -2.65 0.78
N ALA A 199 -12.98 -1.46 1.25
CA ALA A 199 -13.15 -1.08 2.67
C ALA A 199 -14.61 -1.08 3.15
N ASN A 200 -15.54 -0.70 2.27
CA ASN A 200 -16.97 -0.57 2.55
C ASN A 200 -17.71 -1.90 2.73
N ILE A 201 -17.19 -3.00 2.16
CA ILE A 201 -17.80 -4.35 2.23
C ILE A 201 -16.92 -5.35 2.98
N ARG A 202 -15.87 -4.88 3.63
CA ARG A 202 -14.91 -5.73 4.32
C ARG A 202 -15.55 -6.60 5.38
N HIS A 203 -15.27 -7.93 5.31
CA HIS A 203 -15.81 -8.98 6.18
C HIS A 203 -17.30 -9.27 6.01
N PHE A 204 -17.99 -8.59 5.09
CA PHE A 204 -19.36 -8.93 4.75
C PHE A 204 -19.39 -10.02 3.68
N MET A 205 -20.42 -10.86 3.76
CA MET A 205 -20.73 -11.92 2.80
C MET A 205 -22.21 -11.91 2.51
N GLU A 206 -22.60 -12.13 1.26
CA GLU A 206 -23.98 -12.32 0.88
C GLU A 206 -24.30 -13.81 0.73
N LEU A 207 -25.30 -14.27 1.49
CA LEU A 207 -25.76 -15.65 1.47
C LEU A 207 -27.20 -15.71 0.98
N ARG A 208 -27.45 -16.54 -0.01
CA ARG A 208 -28.80 -16.75 -0.53
C ARG A 208 -29.74 -17.27 0.56
N GLY A 209 -30.93 -16.64 0.67
CA GLY A 209 -31.93 -17.01 1.65
C GLY A 209 -31.65 -16.56 3.09
N VAL A 210 -30.47 -15.99 3.36
CA VAL A 210 -30.10 -15.47 4.69
C VAL A 210 -29.90 -13.95 4.66
N GLY A 211 -29.30 -13.42 3.59
CA GLY A 211 -28.94 -12.01 3.45
C GLY A 211 -27.47 -11.75 3.72
N ILE A 212 -27.14 -10.49 4.05
CA ILE A 212 -25.77 -10.05 4.31
C ILE A 212 -25.37 -10.36 5.75
N ILE A 213 -24.30 -11.09 5.92
CA ILE A 213 -23.71 -11.43 7.22
C ILE A 213 -22.32 -10.81 7.37
N ASN A 214 -21.87 -10.61 8.61
CA ASN A 214 -20.49 -10.23 8.92
C ASN A 214 -19.72 -11.46 9.40
N ALA A 215 -18.85 -12.02 8.56
CA ALA A 215 -18.09 -13.23 8.86
C ALA A 215 -17.24 -13.10 10.15
N ARG A 216 -16.59 -11.95 10.35
CA ARG A 216 -15.79 -11.69 11.55
C ARG A 216 -16.60 -11.73 12.83
N ARG A 217 -17.85 -11.25 12.80
CA ARG A 217 -18.74 -11.26 13.99
C ARG A 217 -19.28 -12.65 14.29
N ILE A 218 -19.56 -13.44 13.26
CA ILE A 218 -20.17 -14.77 13.40
C ILE A 218 -19.11 -15.83 13.74
N PHE A 219 -17.98 -15.83 13.03
CA PHE A 219 -16.96 -16.87 13.13
C PHE A 219 -15.69 -16.45 13.90
N GLY A 220 -15.64 -15.20 14.38
CA GLY A 220 -14.53 -14.65 15.15
C GLY A 220 -13.41 -14.03 14.30
N MET A 221 -12.44 -13.40 14.97
CA MET A 221 -11.35 -12.67 14.32
C MET A 221 -10.42 -13.58 13.49
N GLY A 222 -10.27 -14.85 13.89
CA GLY A 222 -9.42 -15.82 13.18
C GLY A 222 -9.98 -16.27 11.84
N SER A 223 -11.26 -16.00 11.56
CA SER A 223 -11.94 -16.42 10.33
C SER A 223 -11.72 -15.46 9.15
N VAL A 224 -11.08 -14.32 9.36
CA VAL A 224 -10.89 -13.27 8.36
C VAL A 224 -9.42 -12.86 8.25
N LYS A 225 -9.04 -12.39 7.07
CA LYS A 225 -7.72 -11.82 6.78
C LYS A 225 -7.89 -10.55 5.94
N MET A 226 -7.02 -9.57 6.11
CA MET A 226 -7.15 -8.28 5.43
C MET A 226 -6.71 -8.34 3.97
N THR A 227 -5.64 -9.05 3.71
CA THR A 227 -5.03 -9.20 2.39
C THR A 227 -4.43 -10.58 2.26
N GLU A 228 -4.40 -11.11 1.04
CA GLU A 228 -3.70 -12.36 0.73
C GLU A 228 -3.12 -12.29 -0.68
N LYS A 229 -1.99 -12.98 -0.89
CA LYS A 229 -1.45 -13.21 -2.22
C LYS A 229 -2.44 -14.10 -3.00
N VAL A 230 -2.58 -13.88 -4.29
CA VAL A 230 -3.37 -14.77 -5.15
C VAL A 230 -2.42 -15.80 -5.73
N ASP A 231 -2.54 -17.04 -5.27
CA ASP A 231 -1.68 -18.16 -5.67
C ASP A 231 -2.38 -19.10 -6.64
N MET A 232 -3.70 -19.23 -6.51
CA MET A 232 -4.51 -20.15 -7.31
C MET A 232 -5.84 -19.50 -7.69
N VAL A 233 -6.31 -19.84 -8.87
CA VAL A 233 -7.68 -19.50 -9.33
C VAL A 233 -8.47 -20.77 -9.51
N ILE A 234 -9.66 -20.83 -8.92
CA ILE A 234 -10.61 -21.92 -9.10
C ILE A 234 -11.88 -21.35 -9.76
N SER A 235 -12.21 -21.84 -10.94
CA SER A 235 -13.44 -21.50 -11.64
C SER A 235 -14.52 -22.51 -11.30
N LEU A 236 -15.59 -22.04 -10.62
CA LEU A 236 -16.76 -22.84 -10.31
C LEU A 236 -17.77 -22.73 -11.44
N GLU A 237 -18.32 -23.86 -11.85
CA GLU A 237 -19.36 -23.96 -12.87
C GLU A 237 -20.41 -25.02 -12.51
N PRO A 238 -21.65 -24.91 -13.01
CA PRO A 238 -22.65 -25.97 -12.86
C PRO A 238 -22.15 -27.27 -13.48
N TRP A 239 -22.47 -28.39 -12.83
CA TRP A 239 -22.12 -29.70 -13.37
C TRP A 239 -22.87 -30.01 -14.66
N GLU A 240 -22.14 -30.33 -15.73
CA GLU A 240 -22.67 -30.76 -17.00
C GLU A 240 -22.30 -32.20 -17.30
N LYS A 241 -23.30 -33.07 -17.55
CA LYS A 241 -23.08 -34.51 -17.84
C LYS A 241 -22.28 -34.77 -19.12
N THR A 242 -22.36 -33.86 -20.08
CA THR A 242 -21.73 -33.99 -21.40
C THR A 242 -20.32 -33.43 -21.45
N LYS A 243 -19.91 -32.66 -20.45
CA LYS A 243 -18.55 -32.06 -20.36
C LYS A 243 -17.57 -33.05 -19.77
N VAL A 244 -16.42 -33.17 -20.43
CA VAL A 244 -15.29 -33.95 -19.91
C VAL A 244 -14.52 -33.06 -18.95
N TYR A 245 -14.44 -33.47 -17.70
CA TYR A 245 -13.66 -32.80 -16.66
C TYR A 245 -12.33 -33.53 -16.47
N ASP A 246 -11.21 -32.80 -16.49
CA ASP A 246 -9.93 -33.37 -16.10
C ASP A 246 -9.94 -33.72 -14.61
N ARG A 247 -9.90 -35.01 -14.31
CA ARG A 247 -9.91 -35.53 -12.93
C ARG A 247 -8.51 -35.83 -12.40
N MET A 248 -7.54 -35.83 -13.27
CA MET A 248 -6.18 -36.26 -12.92
C MET A 248 -5.22 -35.11 -12.70
N GLY A 249 -5.60 -33.87 -13.14
CA GLY A 249 -4.76 -32.69 -12.99
C GLY A 249 -3.40 -32.81 -13.70
N MET A 250 -3.36 -33.55 -14.83
CA MET A 250 -2.12 -33.80 -15.57
C MET A 250 -1.66 -32.57 -16.37
N THR A 251 -2.55 -31.62 -16.61
CA THR A 251 -2.27 -30.39 -17.34
C THR A 251 -2.44 -29.19 -16.42
N ASN A 252 -1.43 -28.31 -16.40
CA ASN A 252 -1.55 -27.03 -15.71
C ASN A 252 -2.26 -26.04 -16.63
N GLU A 253 -3.35 -25.47 -16.14
CA GLU A 253 -4.01 -24.33 -16.76
C GLU A 253 -3.58 -23.04 -16.05
N TYR A 254 -3.33 -21.99 -16.82
CA TYR A 254 -2.91 -20.71 -16.29
C TYR A 254 -3.91 -19.63 -16.68
N MET A 255 -4.23 -18.74 -15.73
CA MET A 255 -5.05 -17.56 -15.97
C MET A 255 -4.18 -16.32 -15.80
N GLU A 256 -4.10 -15.50 -16.82
CA GLU A 256 -3.40 -14.23 -16.75
C GLU A 256 -4.27 -13.16 -16.08
N ILE A 257 -3.76 -12.52 -15.04
CA ILE A 257 -4.39 -11.39 -14.35
C ILE A 257 -3.37 -10.25 -14.29
N MET A 258 -3.65 -9.12 -14.95
CA MET A 258 -2.78 -7.93 -14.99
C MET A 258 -1.37 -8.21 -15.52
N GLY A 259 -1.21 -9.16 -16.45
CA GLY A 259 0.08 -9.54 -17.04
C GLY A 259 0.94 -10.45 -16.16
N ILE A 260 0.32 -11.13 -15.20
CA ILE A 260 0.91 -12.19 -14.36
C ILE A 260 0.07 -13.44 -14.48
#